data_48748eac414f9f176a8d34be16d69eb2
#
_entry.id   48748eac414f9f176a8d34be16d69eb2
#
_cell.length_a   1.000
_cell.length_b   1.000
_cell.length_c   1.000
_cell.angle_alpha   90.00
_cell.angle_beta   90.00
_cell.angle_gamma   90.00
#
_symmetry.space_group_name_H-M   'P 1'
#
loop_
_entity.id
_entity.type
_entity.pdbx_description
1 polymer ?
#
loop_
_entity_poly.entity_id
_entity_poly.type
_entity_poly.pdbx_seq_one_letter_code
_entity_poly.pdbx_strand_id
1 'polypeptide(L)'
;MGGLRKHLPITFICFIICSSALAGLPFFSGFLSKDAIIVEAFFWAERHGAWAYFFPVIIMLSAGATAYYMTRQVWLIFLGEKRYQIFKSVHPHESPVMMWGPMALLAVLSIFIWFSLNPFDASYGWFLELVGAEEFGHILWVPFVATAVTLISIFLAFRETKAEDPFSMYAGNSKNSIPLLKQLAGLNEFSRENFFIRSFAFISAGLMQFESRIVNSFVDGIAKWSVVMAHVLSWGDRNIVDGGVKLTVFTIKSAGQGVRGLQNGKIQSYYLVTALGIVLLVLWLMIL
;
A
#
# COMPACT_ATOMS: atom_id res chain seq x y z
N MET A 1 0.72 -24.94 0.04
CA MET A 1 0.30 -24.53 1.39
C MET A 1 -0.97 -25.28 1.72
N GLY A 2 -1.45 -25.25 2.94
CA GLY A 2 -2.70 -25.90 3.33
C GLY A 2 -2.72 -26.12 4.84
N GLY A 3 -3.91 -26.09 5.46
CA GLY A 3 -4.08 -26.37 6.90
C GLY A 3 -3.36 -25.42 7.86
N LEU A 4 -3.07 -24.18 7.42
CA LEU A 4 -2.31 -23.20 8.21
C LEU A 4 -3.12 -22.56 9.35
N ARG A 5 -4.44 -22.75 9.39
CA ARG A 5 -5.34 -22.18 10.41
C ARG A 5 -4.85 -22.39 11.85
N LYS A 6 -4.27 -23.57 12.16
CA LYS A 6 -3.82 -23.88 13.53
C LYS A 6 -2.47 -23.23 13.88
N HIS A 7 -1.66 -22.91 12.89
CA HIS A 7 -0.31 -22.35 13.07
C HIS A 7 -0.28 -20.83 12.96
N LEU A 8 -1.25 -20.23 12.27
CA LEU A 8 -1.37 -18.81 12.01
C LEU A 8 -2.78 -18.31 12.37
N PRO A 9 -3.21 -18.37 13.64
CA PRO A 9 -4.58 -18.05 14.02
C PRO A 9 -4.92 -16.56 13.84
N ILE A 10 -4.02 -15.65 14.17
CA ILE A 10 -4.26 -14.21 14.06
C ILE A 10 -4.31 -13.81 12.58
N THR A 11 -3.31 -14.24 11.80
CA THR A 11 -3.27 -14.02 10.35
C THR A 11 -4.51 -14.59 9.67
N PHE A 12 -4.99 -15.76 10.09
CA PHE A 12 -6.20 -16.39 9.55
C PHE A 12 -7.45 -15.54 9.79
N ILE A 13 -7.65 -15.02 11.00
CA ILE A 13 -8.80 -14.18 11.35
C ILE A 13 -8.76 -12.88 10.53
N CYS A 14 -7.62 -12.19 10.51
CA CYS A 14 -7.44 -10.98 9.71
C CYS A 14 -7.71 -11.23 8.23
N PHE A 15 -7.19 -12.35 7.71
CA PHE A 15 -7.36 -12.71 6.31
C PHE A 15 -8.84 -13.00 5.95
N ILE A 16 -9.59 -13.71 6.82
CA ILE A 16 -11.02 -13.93 6.62
C ILE A 16 -11.79 -12.62 6.61
N ILE A 17 -11.55 -11.73 7.58
CA ILE A 17 -12.25 -10.45 7.67
C ILE A 17 -12.01 -9.62 6.40
N CYS A 18 -10.75 -9.44 6.02
CA CYS A 18 -10.39 -8.68 4.83
C CYS A 18 -10.90 -9.34 3.53
N SER A 19 -10.86 -10.67 3.46
CA SER A 19 -11.41 -11.43 2.31
C SER A 19 -12.92 -11.30 2.21
N SER A 20 -13.63 -11.28 3.34
CA SER A 20 -15.08 -11.08 3.40
C SER A 20 -15.47 -9.67 2.97
N ALA A 21 -14.69 -8.66 3.38
CA ALA A 21 -14.85 -7.28 2.91
C ALA A 21 -14.61 -7.18 1.40
N LEU A 22 -13.54 -7.80 0.89
CA LEU A 22 -13.22 -7.79 -0.54
C LEU A 22 -14.26 -8.58 -1.37
N ALA A 23 -14.80 -9.68 -0.86
CA ALA A 23 -15.88 -10.43 -1.49
C ALA A 23 -17.19 -9.61 -1.58
N GLY A 24 -17.34 -8.59 -0.74
CA GLY A 24 -18.56 -7.79 -0.67
C GLY A 24 -19.68 -8.51 0.10
N LEU A 25 -19.32 -9.12 1.23
CA LEU A 25 -20.32 -9.65 2.15
C LEU A 25 -20.95 -8.53 2.97
N PRO A 26 -22.25 -8.61 3.30
CA PRO A 26 -22.89 -7.71 4.24
C PRO A 26 -22.12 -7.63 5.55
N PHE A 27 -22.23 -6.52 6.27
CA PHE A 27 -21.50 -6.20 7.50
C PHE A 27 -20.01 -5.82 7.31
N PHE A 28 -19.54 -5.69 6.07
CA PHE A 28 -18.18 -5.22 5.78
C PHE A 28 -18.21 -3.97 4.89
N SER A 29 -17.20 -3.13 5.03
CA SER A 29 -17.06 -1.88 4.27
C SER A 29 -17.05 -2.09 2.75
N GLY A 30 -16.49 -3.21 2.29
CA GLY A 30 -16.45 -3.57 0.87
C GLY A 30 -17.82 -3.82 0.25
N PHE A 31 -18.82 -4.23 1.02
CA PHE A 31 -20.21 -4.33 0.56
C PHE A 31 -20.76 -2.94 0.26
N LEU A 32 -20.66 -2.01 1.20
CA LEU A 32 -21.20 -0.66 1.05
C LEU A 32 -20.63 0.05 -0.18
N SER A 33 -19.33 -0.05 -0.43
CA SER A 33 -18.70 0.57 -1.59
C SER A 33 -19.09 -0.10 -2.91
N LYS A 34 -19.12 -1.43 -2.96
CA LYS A 34 -19.50 -2.16 -4.18
C LYS A 34 -20.96 -1.95 -4.54
N ASP A 35 -21.84 -1.97 -3.54
CA ASP A 35 -23.25 -1.76 -3.74
C ASP A 35 -23.55 -0.36 -4.30
N ALA A 36 -22.95 0.68 -3.73
CA ALA A 36 -23.05 2.04 -4.24
C ALA A 36 -22.60 2.15 -5.69
N ILE A 37 -21.47 1.53 -6.07
CA ILE A 37 -20.98 1.52 -7.46
C ILE A 37 -21.96 0.82 -8.40
N ILE A 38 -22.53 -0.32 -7.99
CA ILE A 38 -23.47 -1.07 -8.82
C ILE A 38 -24.77 -0.29 -8.99
N VAL A 39 -25.30 0.31 -7.92
CA VAL A 39 -26.51 1.14 -7.96
C VAL A 39 -26.32 2.33 -8.90
N GLU A 40 -25.24 3.07 -8.79
CA GLU A 40 -24.94 4.19 -9.67
C GLU A 40 -24.74 3.75 -11.12
N ALA A 41 -24.15 2.59 -11.36
CA ALA A 41 -24.03 2.03 -12.70
C ALA A 41 -25.41 1.69 -13.31
N PHE A 42 -26.38 1.25 -12.50
CA PHE A 42 -27.76 1.06 -12.96
C PHE A 42 -28.44 2.38 -13.28
N PHE A 43 -28.34 3.41 -12.44
CA PHE A 43 -28.86 4.75 -12.73
C PHE A 43 -28.26 5.36 -13.99
N TRP A 44 -26.94 5.16 -14.17
CA TRP A 44 -26.29 5.58 -15.39
C TRP A 44 -26.85 4.85 -16.62
N ALA A 45 -27.08 3.54 -16.51
CA ALA A 45 -27.64 2.73 -17.61
C ALA A 45 -29.05 3.16 -17.99
N GLU A 46 -29.89 3.49 -17.01
CA GLU A 46 -31.27 4.01 -17.28
C GLU A 46 -31.24 5.27 -18.12
N ARG A 47 -30.25 6.14 -17.92
CA ARG A 47 -30.13 7.40 -18.68
C ARG A 47 -29.60 7.22 -20.11
N HIS A 48 -28.86 6.11 -20.38
CA HIS A 48 -28.13 5.90 -21.64
C HIS A 48 -28.77 4.81 -22.55
N GLY A 49 -29.84 4.18 -22.10
CA GLY A 49 -30.59 3.21 -22.90
C GLY A 49 -30.19 1.75 -22.71
N ALA A 50 -30.86 0.86 -23.41
CA ALA A 50 -30.79 -0.59 -23.17
C ALA A 50 -29.38 -1.21 -23.28
N TRP A 51 -28.54 -0.71 -24.16
CA TRP A 51 -27.13 -1.22 -24.31
C TRP A 51 -26.28 -0.97 -23.08
N ALA A 52 -26.56 0.08 -22.31
CA ALA A 52 -25.79 0.48 -21.17
C ALA A 52 -25.94 -0.48 -19.97
N TYR A 53 -27.02 -1.26 -19.91
CA TYR A 53 -27.20 -2.29 -18.88
C TYR A 53 -26.13 -3.40 -18.89
N PHE A 54 -25.39 -3.52 -19.99
CA PHE A 54 -24.25 -4.42 -20.06
C PHE A 54 -23.17 -4.11 -18.97
N PHE A 55 -22.94 -2.85 -18.64
CA PHE A 55 -21.92 -2.46 -17.65
C PHE A 55 -22.24 -2.88 -16.22
N PRO A 56 -23.42 -2.54 -15.63
CA PRO A 56 -23.74 -2.97 -14.28
C PRO A 56 -23.82 -4.50 -14.15
N VAL A 57 -24.25 -5.21 -15.20
CA VAL A 57 -24.26 -6.67 -15.21
C VAL A 57 -22.84 -7.24 -15.15
N ILE A 58 -21.88 -6.69 -15.91
CA ILE A 58 -20.49 -7.11 -15.83
C ILE A 58 -19.88 -6.82 -14.46
N ILE A 59 -20.16 -5.65 -13.88
CA ILE A 59 -19.68 -5.29 -12.54
C ILE A 59 -20.20 -6.29 -11.50
N MET A 60 -21.48 -6.65 -11.59
CA MET A 60 -22.11 -7.64 -10.71
C MET A 60 -21.49 -9.04 -10.87
N LEU A 61 -21.24 -9.50 -12.10
CA LEU A 61 -20.56 -10.76 -12.38
C LEU A 61 -19.11 -10.74 -11.86
N SER A 62 -18.41 -9.62 -12.02
CA SER A 62 -17.06 -9.43 -11.48
C SER A 62 -17.04 -9.51 -9.95
N ALA A 63 -18.06 -8.98 -9.27
CA ALA A 63 -18.20 -9.11 -7.82
C ALA A 63 -18.37 -10.59 -7.41
N GLY A 64 -19.18 -11.36 -8.14
CA GLY A 64 -19.32 -12.81 -7.94
C GLY A 64 -18.02 -13.58 -8.17
N ALA A 65 -17.28 -13.26 -9.24
CA ALA A 65 -15.98 -13.85 -9.53
C ALA A 65 -14.95 -13.54 -8.40
N THR A 66 -15.00 -12.31 -7.85
CA THR A 66 -14.18 -11.92 -6.71
C THR A 66 -14.46 -12.78 -5.48
N ALA A 67 -15.74 -12.97 -5.14
CA ALA A 67 -16.15 -13.81 -4.04
C ALA A 67 -15.70 -15.27 -4.22
N TYR A 68 -15.81 -15.78 -5.45
CA TYR A 68 -15.36 -17.13 -5.80
C TYR A 68 -13.86 -17.34 -5.56
N TYR A 69 -12.99 -16.50 -6.15
CA TYR A 69 -11.56 -16.71 -6.02
C TYR A 69 -11.04 -16.46 -4.60
N MET A 70 -11.61 -15.50 -3.88
CA MET A 70 -11.23 -15.25 -2.48
C MET A 70 -11.61 -16.42 -1.56
N THR A 71 -12.80 -16.99 -1.72
CA THR A 71 -13.21 -18.17 -0.98
C THR A 71 -12.29 -19.36 -1.25
N ARG A 72 -11.97 -19.59 -2.51
CA ARG A 72 -11.01 -20.63 -2.91
C ARG A 72 -9.64 -20.42 -2.31
N GLN A 73 -9.15 -19.18 -2.29
CA GLN A 73 -7.85 -18.84 -1.69
C GLN A 73 -7.83 -19.10 -0.19
N VAL A 74 -8.86 -18.68 0.55
CA VAL A 74 -9.01 -18.97 1.99
C VAL A 74 -8.97 -20.48 2.25
N TRP A 75 -9.72 -21.24 1.46
CA TRP A 75 -9.77 -22.69 1.61
C TRP A 75 -8.42 -23.36 1.39
N LEU A 76 -7.75 -23.02 0.28
CA LEU A 76 -6.47 -23.63 -0.10
C LEU A 76 -5.34 -23.33 0.88
N ILE A 77 -5.33 -22.15 1.47
CA ILE A 77 -4.25 -21.71 2.38
C ILE A 77 -4.49 -22.23 3.80
N PHE A 78 -5.71 -22.05 4.32
CA PHE A 78 -5.98 -22.22 5.75
C PHE A 78 -6.74 -23.50 6.11
N LEU A 79 -7.69 -23.93 5.26
CA LEU A 79 -8.64 -25.01 5.58
C LEU A 79 -8.30 -26.33 4.87
N GLY A 80 -7.61 -26.29 3.72
CA GLY A 80 -7.25 -27.46 2.94
C GLY A 80 -6.22 -28.36 3.63
N GLU A 81 -5.89 -29.48 2.98
CA GLU A 81 -4.92 -30.45 3.50
C GLU A 81 -3.51 -29.86 3.63
N LYS A 82 -2.77 -30.32 4.63
CA LYS A 82 -1.41 -29.86 4.93
C LYS A 82 -0.43 -30.39 3.88
N ARG A 83 0.12 -29.52 3.04
CA ARG A 83 1.06 -29.86 1.98
C ARG A 83 2.51 -29.50 2.29
N TYR A 84 2.75 -28.65 3.30
CA TYR A 84 4.08 -28.25 3.74
C TYR A 84 4.86 -29.36 4.46
N GLN A 85 4.20 -30.45 4.87
CA GLN A 85 4.87 -31.61 5.48
C GLN A 85 5.85 -32.33 4.55
N ILE A 86 5.77 -32.09 3.24
CA ILE A 86 6.73 -32.58 2.26
C ILE A 86 8.13 -32.00 2.50
N PHE A 87 8.20 -30.78 3.07
CA PHE A 87 9.45 -30.11 3.41
C PHE A 87 9.70 -30.23 4.91
N LYS A 88 10.51 -31.21 5.33
CA LYS A 88 10.82 -31.52 6.74
C LYS A 88 11.39 -30.34 7.56
N SER A 89 11.88 -29.30 6.90
CA SER A 89 12.50 -28.12 7.53
C SER A 89 11.57 -26.92 7.74
N VAL A 90 10.31 -26.98 7.29
CA VAL A 90 9.40 -25.83 7.36
C VAL A 90 8.45 -25.96 8.53
N HIS A 91 8.63 -25.11 9.54
CA HIS A 91 7.76 -24.97 10.71
C HIS A 91 7.01 -23.64 10.62
N PRO A 92 5.75 -23.62 10.14
CA PRO A 92 4.97 -22.38 10.09
C PRO A 92 4.66 -21.91 11.51
N HIS A 93 4.94 -20.66 11.80
CA HIS A 93 4.63 -19.98 13.05
C HIS A 93 4.04 -18.60 12.78
N GLU A 94 3.34 -18.03 13.75
CA GLU A 94 2.76 -16.70 13.64
C GLU A 94 3.85 -15.64 13.48
N SER A 95 3.55 -14.64 12.69
CA SER A 95 4.45 -13.50 12.45
C SER A 95 4.59 -12.63 13.71
N PRO A 96 5.69 -11.87 13.85
CA PRO A 96 5.84 -10.94 14.97
C PRO A 96 4.76 -9.84 14.95
N VAL A 97 4.51 -9.22 16.11
CA VAL A 97 3.46 -8.20 16.31
C VAL A 97 3.56 -7.05 15.30
N MET A 98 4.77 -6.68 14.92
CA MET A 98 5.00 -5.62 13.93
C MET A 98 4.40 -5.93 12.55
N MET A 99 4.22 -7.19 12.20
CA MET A 99 3.64 -7.61 10.93
C MET A 99 2.12 -7.84 11.01
N TRP A 100 1.63 -8.53 12.05
CA TRP A 100 0.20 -8.75 12.16
C TRP A 100 -0.57 -7.55 12.74
N GLY A 101 0.10 -6.64 13.48
CA GLY A 101 -0.53 -5.45 14.06
C GLY A 101 -1.22 -4.57 13.01
N PRO A 102 -0.53 -4.10 11.95
CA PRO A 102 -1.16 -3.36 10.85
C PRO A 102 -2.29 -4.12 10.16
N MET A 103 -2.14 -5.44 9.97
CA MET A 103 -3.20 -6.28 9.40
C MET A 103 -4.45 -6.32 10.28
N ALA A 104 -4.27 -6.45 11.60
CA ALA A 104 -5.37 -6.45 12.54
C ALA A 104 -6.09 -5.09 12.56
N LEU A 105 -5.36 -3.99 12.51
CA LEU A 105 -5.92 -2.65 12.40
C LEU A 105 -6.78 -2.51 11.13
N LEU A 106 -6.24 -2.92 9.97
CA LEU A 106 -6.99 -2.88 8.71
C LEU A 106 -8.22 -3.79 8.73
N ALA A 107 -8.11 -4.98 9.35
CA ALA A 107 -9.24 -5.88 9.51
C ALA A 107 -10.35 -5.25 10.36
N VAL A 108 -10.00 -4.58 11.47
CA VAL A 108 -10.97 -3.85 12.29
C VAL A 108 -11.62 -2.72 11.50
N LEU A 109 -10.85 -1.94 10.76
CA LEU A 109 -11.34 -0.85 9.91
C LEU A 109 -12.18 -1.34 8.71
N SER A 110 -12.09 -2.63 8.34
CA SER A 110 -12.91 -3.22 7.28
C SER A 110 -14.35 -3.53 7.71
N ILE A 111 -14.70 -3.33 8.99
CA ILE A 111 -16.05 -3.53 9.49
C ILE A 111 -16.93 -2.32 9.12
N PHE A 112 -18.20 -2.53 8.79
CA PHE A 112 -19.13 -1.50 8.32
C PHE A 112 -19.36 -0.35 9.29
N ILE A 113 -19.29 -0.59 10.61
CA ILE A 113 -19.58 0.36 11.69
C ILE A 113 -18.83 1.70 11.55
N TRP A 114 -17.62 1.66 10.97
CA TRP A 114 -16.79 2.85 10.77
C TRP A 114 -17.29 3.77 9.64
N PHE A 115 -18.15 3.26 8.77
CA PHE A 115 -18.59 3.97 7.56
C PHE A 115 -20.08 4.27 7.56
N SER A 116 -20.91 3.37 8.09
CA SER A 116 -22.36 3.51 8.16
C SER A 116 -22.91 2.84 9.41
N LEU A 117 -24.02 3.35 9.93
CA LEU A 117 -24.81 2.69 11.00
C LEU A 117 -25.67 1.54 10.44
N ASN A 118 -25.96 1.56 9.14
CA ASN A 118 -26.73 0.52 8.46
C ASN A 118 -25.78 -0.39 7.65
N PRO A 119 -25.72 -1.70 7.93
CA PRO A 119 -24.85 -2.62 7.20
C PRO A 119 -25.24 -2.84 5.72
N PHE A 120 -26.45 -2.45 5.33
CA PHE A 120 -26.99 -2.64 3.98
C PHE A 120 -27.09 -1.35 3.16
N ASP A 121 -26.80 -0.21 3.77
CA ASP A 121 -26.97 1.08 3.13
C ASP A 121 -25.86 2.05 3.52
N ALA A 122 -25.18 2.58 2.53
CA ALA A 122 -24.11 3.55 2.71
C ALA A 122 -24.62 4.97 3.04
N SER A 123 -25.87 5.30 2.69
CA SER A 123 -26.42 6.66 2.82
C SER A 123 -26.54 7.15 4.28
N TYR A 124 -26.61 6.24 5.24
CA TYR A 124 -26.63 6.56 6.68
C TYR A 124 -25.23 6.72 7.29
N GLY A 125 -24.20 6.93 6.47
CA GLY A 125 -22.81 6.99 6.92
C GLY A 125 -22.39 8.41 7.33
N TRP A 126 -21.92 8.56 8.56
CA TRP A 126 -21.27 9.80 9.03
C TRP A 126 -20.06 10.18 8.12
N PHE A 127 -19.45 9.21 7.45
CA PHE A 127 -18.34 9.43 6.54
C PHE A 127 -18.78 10.16 5.27
N LEU A 128 -19.95 9.85 4.73
CA LEU A 128 -20.52 10.54 3.56
C LEU A 128 -20.88 11.98 3.89
N GLU A 129 -21.44 12.20 5.06
CA GLU A 129 -21.75 13.54 5.57
C GLU A 129 -20.48 14.37 5.74
N LEU A 130 -19.40 13.78 6.27
CA LEU A 130 -18.10 14.43 6.44
C LEU A 130 -17.46 14.82 5.10
N VAL A 131 -17.62 13.98 4.05
CA VAL A 131 -17.05 14.20 2.71
C VAL A 131 -17.95 15.13 1.87
N GLY A 132 -19.18 15.42 2.33
CA GLY A 132 -20.15 16.24 1.61
C GLY A 132 -20.64 15.57 0.32
N ALA A 133 -20.68 14.24 0.29
CA ALA A 133 -21.21 13.49 -0.83
C ALA A 133 -22.74 13.60 -0.87
N GLU A 134 -23.29 13.75 -2.07
CA GLU A 134 -24.75 13.70 -2.27
C GLU A 134 -25.28 12.30 -1.92
N GLU A 135 -26.57 12.24 -1.53
CA GLU A 135 -27.24 10.98 -1.24
C GLU A 135 -27.25 10.10 -2.48
N PHE A 136 -26.79 8.85 -2.33
CA PHE A 136 -26.85 7.87 -3.41
C PHE A 136 -28.30 7.49 -3.65
N GLY A 137 -28.67 7.33 -4.93
CA GLY A 137 -29.99 6.81 -5.29
C GLY A 137 -30.19 5.39 -4.75
N HIS A 138 -31.40 5.09 -4.28
CA HIS A 138 -31.73 3.78 -3.70
C HIS A 138 -32.43 2.90 -4.71
N ILE A 139 -31.81 1.78 -5.09
CA ILE A 139 -32.45 0.69 -5.83
C ILE A 139 -32.48 -0.54 -4.92
N LEU A 140 -33.57 -0.75 -4.22
CA LEU A 140 -33.69 -1.77 -3.16
C LEU A 140 -33.37 -3.20 -3.58
N TRP A 141 -33.60 -3.57 -4.86
CA TRP A 141 -33.34 -4.93 -5.32
C TRP A 141 -31.85 -5.24 -5.60
N VAL A 142 -31.03 -4.21 -5.88
CA VAL A 142 -29.59 -4.37 -6.23
C VAL A 142 -28.78 -5.00 -5.10
N PRO A 143 -28.85 -4.53 -3.85
CA PRO A 143 -28.15 -5.15 -2.71
C PRO A 143 -28.50 -6.61 -2.52
N PHE A 144 -29.79 -6.95 -2.68
CA PHE A 144 -30.26 -8.34 -2.53
C PHE A 144 -29.72 -9.25 -3.62
N VAL A 145 -29.73 -8.81 -4.89
CA VAL A 145 -29.19 -9.59 -6.00
C VAL A 145 -27.66 -9.70 -5.90
N ALA A 146 -26.97 -8.62 -5.57
CA ALA A 146 -25.52 -8.63 -5.37
C ALA A 146 -25.12 -9.60 -4.25
N THR A 147 -25.84 -9.59 -3.13
CA THR A 147 -25.63 -10.52 -2.01
C THR A 147 -25.89 -11.97 -2.43
N ALA A 148 -26.98 -12.21 -3.17
CA ALA A 148 -27.31 -13.55 -3.68
C ALA A 148 -26.20 -14.09 -4.62
N VAL A 149 -25.73 -13.27 -5.56
CA VAL A 149 -24.62 -13.63 -6.46
C VAL A 149 -23.35 -13.95 -5.68
N THR A 150 -23.01 -13.14 -4.68
CA THR A 150 -21.86 -13.35 -3.81
C THR A 150 -21.97 -14.67 -3.04
N LEU A 151 -23.11 -14.95 -2.42
CA LEU A 151 -23.33 -16.19 -1.65
C LEU A 151 -23.33 -17.43 -2.55
N ILE A 152 -23.93 -17.37 -3.73
CA ILE A 152 -23.87 -18.46 -4.72
C ILE A 152 -22.44 -18.72 -5.14
N SER A 153 -21.67 -17.67 -5.42
CA SER A 153 -20.25 -17.79 -5.80
C SER A 153 -19.40 -18.41 -4.70
N ILE A 154 -19.62 -18.03 -3.43
CA ILE A 154 -18.96 -18.61 -2.26
C ILE A 154 -19.32 -20.11 -2.15
N PHE A 155 -20.59 -20.45 -2.29
CA PHE A 155 -21.06 -21.84 -2.23
C PHE A 155 -20.44 -22.71 -3.34
N LEU A 156 -20.41 -22.20 -4.56
CA LEU A 156 -19.78 -22.89 -5.69
C LEU A 156 -18.28 -23.10 -5.45
N ALA A 157 -17.57 -22.05 -5.02
CA ALA A 157 -16.14 -22.13 -4.70
C ALA A 157 -15.85 -23.18 -3.61
N PHE A 158 -16.69 -23.20 -2.56
CA PHE A 158 -16.57 -24.16 -1.46
C PHE A 158 -16.79 -25.60 -1.93
N ARG A 159 -17.83 -25.83 -2.72
CA ARG A 159 -18.17 -27.14 -3.28
C ARG A 159 -17.05 -27.68 -4.17
N GLU A 160 -16.53 -26.86 -5.08
CA GLU A 160 -15.49 -27.28 -6.01
C GLU A 160 -14.17 -27.53 -5.31
N THR A 161 -13.75 -26.61 -4.42
CA THR A 161 -12.46 -26.72 -3.73
C THR A 161 -12.40 -27.87 -2.74
N LYS A 162 -13.55 -28.30 -2.19
CA LYS A 162 -13.63 -29.46 -1.30
C LYS A 162 -13.62 -30.80 -2.07
N ALA A 163 -14.14 -30.80 -3.29
CA ALA A 163 -14.33 -32.02 -4.09
C ALA A 163 -13.07 -32.51 -4.79
N GLU A 164 -12.05 -31.67 -4.99
CA GLU A 164 -10.92 -31.98 -5.84
C GLU A 164 -9.56 -31.59 -5.26
N ASP A 165 -8.53 -32.32 -5.69
CA ASP A 165 -7.14 -31.86 -5.60
C ASP A 165 -6.99 -30.56 -6.37
N PRO A 166 -6.65 -29.44 -5.70
CA PRO A 166 -6.59 -28.13 -6.36
C PRO A 166 -5.59 -28.05 -7.52
N PHE A 167 -4.71 -29.04 -7.67
CA PHE A 167 -3.79 -29.17 -8.79
C PHE A 167 -4.41 -29.85 -10.02
N SER A 168 -5.46 -30.67 -9.82
CA SER A 168 -6.12 -31.36 -10.94
C SER A 168 -6.85 -30.38 -11.87
N MET A 169 -7.28 -29.22 -11.35
CA MET A 169 -7.86 -28.16 -12.17
C MET A 169 -6.86 -27.54 -13.16
N TYR A 170 -5.61 -27.36 -12.75
CA TYR A 170 -4.54 -26.86 -13.64
C TYR A 170 -4.06 -27.92 -14.63
N ALA A 171 -4.23 -29.19 -14.30
CA ALA A 171 -3.85 -30.31 -15.16
C ALA A 171 -4.94 -30.70 -16.19
N GLY A 172 -6.06 -29.97 -16.27
CA GLY A 172 -7.15 -30.29 -17.21
C GLY A 172 -7.93 -31.57 -16.90
N ASN A 173 -7.63 -32.25 -15.80
CA ASN A 173 -8.12 -33.59 -15.46
C ASN A 173 -9.21 -33.59 -14.38
N SER A 174 -9.81 -32.44 -14.09
CA SER A 174 -10.89 -32.33 -13.09
C SER A 174 -12.15 -33.00 -13.59
N LYS A 175 -12.65 -33.99 -12.82
CA LYS A 175 -13.90 -34.71 -13.13
C LYS A 175 -15.16 -33.88 -12.90
N ASN A 176 -15.10 -32.82 -12.09
CA ASN A 176 -16.27 -32.03 -11.62
C ASN A 176 -16.24 -30.55 -12.03
N SER A 177 -15.30 -30.13 -12.89
CA SER A 177 -15.25 -28.75 -13.36
C SER A 177 -16.47 -28.41 -14.21
N ILE A 178 -17.01 -27.21 -14.00
CA ILE A 178 -18.07 -26.64 -14.85
C ILE A 178 -17.61 -26.75 -16.30
N PRO A 179 -18.41 -27.34 -17.22
CA PRO A 179 -17.99 -27.58 -18.60
C PRO A 179 -17.46 -26.32 -19.31
N LEU A 180 -18.00 -25.15 -18.94
CA LEU A 180 -17.55 -23.86 -19.45
C LEU A 180 -16.12 -23.50 -18.98
N LEU A 181 -15.76 -23.77 -17.73
CA LEU A 181 -14.41 -23.56 -17.22
C LEU A 181 -13.42 -24.56 -17.82
N LYS A 182 -13.87 -25.79 -18.10
CA LYS A 182 -13.06 -26.79 -18.79
C LYS A 182 -12.79 -26.42 -20.24
N GLN A 183 -13.77 -25.79 -20.89
CA GLN A 183 -13.66 -25.25 -22.24
C GLN A 183 -12.72 -24.04 -22.28
N LEU A 184 -12.79 -23.14 -21.29
CA LEU A 184 -11.86 -22.01 -21.11
C LEU A 184 -10.44 -22.47 -20.74
N ALA A 185 -10.29 -23.51 -19.93
CA ALA A 185 -9.01 -24.12 -19.61
C ALA A 185 -8.43 -24.91 -20.81
N GLY A 186 -9.30 -25.56 -21.60
CA GLY A 186 -8.92 -26.21 -22.87
C GLY A 186 -8.46 -25.22 -23.94
N LEU A 187 -8.95 -23.98 -23.92
CA LEU A 187 -8.42 -22.89 -24.72
C LEU A 187 -6.93 -22.62 -24.40
N ASN A 188 -6.49 -22.94 -23.20
CA ASN A 188 -5.09 -22.82 -22.80
C ASN A 188 -4.18 -23.87 -23.48
N GLU A 189 -4.67 -25.07 -23.79
CA GLU A 189 -3.91 -26.07 -24.59
C GLU A 189 -3.92 -25.75 -26.09
N PHE A 190 -5.08 -25.27 -26.58
CA PHE A 190 -5.23 -24.84 -27.97
C PHE A 190 -4.45 -23.55 -28.29
N SER A 191 -4.19 -22.72 -27.29
CA SER A 191 -3.51 -21.43 -27.46
C SER A 191 -1.98 -21.48 -27.35
N ARG A 192 -1.38 -22.65 -27.07
CA ARG A 192 0.09 -22.80 -27.06
C ARG A 192 0.75 -22.50 -28.40
N GLU A 193 0.00 -22.61 -29.52
CA GLU A 193 0.49 -22.34 -30.86
C GLU A 193 -0.14 -21.12 -31.54
N ASN A 194 -1.06 -20.40 -30.90
CA ASN A 194 -1.86 -19.37 -31.54
C ASN A 194 -1.24 -17.96 -31.48
N PHE A 195 -1.50 -17.20 -32.55
CA PHE A 195 -1.16 -15.82 -32.80
C PHE A 195 -1.32 -14.88 -31.57
N PHE A 196 -2.37 -15.07 -30.76
CA PHE A 196 -2.60 -14.27 -29.54
C PHE A 196 -1.51 -14.44 -28.49
N ILE A 197 -1.05 -15.65 -28.21
CA ILE A 197 0.03 -15.88 -27.23
C ILE A 197 1.36 -15.34 -27.74
N ARG A 198 1.66 -15.50 -29.04
CA ARG A 198 2.83 -14.87 -29.65
C ARG A 198 2.78 -13.35 -29.56
N SER A 199 1.61 -12.75 -29.82
CA SER A 199 1.43 -11.30 -29.71
C SER A 199 1.59 -10.82 -28.27
N PHE A 200 0.99 -11.51 -27.29
CA PHE A 200 1.17 -11.21 -25.88
C PHE A 200 2.60 -11.44 -25.41
N ALA A 201 3.25 -12.50 -25.84
CA ALA A 201 4.65 -12.76 -25.52
C ALA A 201 5.58 -11.69 -26.12
N PHE A 202 5.31 -11.21 -27.32
CA PHE A 202 6.05 -10.13 -27.95
C PHE A 202 5.85 -8.79 -27.20
N ILE A 203 4.61 -8.46 -26.85
CA ILE A 203 4.28 -7.26 -26.04
C ILE A 203 4.94 -7.37 -24.66
N SER A 204 4.84 -8.52 -24.00
CA SER A 204 5.46 -8.78 -22.71
C SER A 204 6.99 -8.65 -22.76
N ALA A 205 7.64 -9.18 -23.79
CA ALA A 205 9.07 -9.04 -24.00
C ALA A 205 9.48 -7.57 -24.25
N GLY A 206 8.66 -6.84 -25.01
CA GLY A 206 8.85 -5.40 -25.24
C GLY A 206 8.72 -4.58 -23.95
N LEU A 207 7.70 -4.84 -23.14
CA LEU A 207 7.50 -4.20 -21.83
C LEU A 207 8.63 -4.53 -20.85
N MET A 208 9.09 -5.77 -20.83
CA MET A 208 10.20 -6.19 -19.99
C MET A 208 11.54 -5.54 -20.40
N GLN A 209 11.76 -5.34 -21.72
CA GLN A 209 12.90 -4.57 -22.21
C GLN A 209 12.78 -3.07 -21.88
N PHE A 210 11.59 -2.51 -21.97
CA PHE A 210 11.33 -1.12 -21.56
C PHE A 210 11.61 -0.94 -20.07
N GLU A 211 11.07 -1.82 -19.22
CA GLU A 211 11.32 -1.81 -17.79
C GLU A 211 12.81 -1.92 -17.46
N SER A 212 13.51 -2.91 -18.03
CA SER A 212 14.92 -3.14 -17.73
C SER A 212 15.84 -2.02 -18.23
N ARG A 213 15.56 -1.41 -19.39
CA ARG A 213 16.42 -0.36 -19.97
C ARG A 213 16.09 1.05 -19.48
N ILE A 214 14.82 1.37 -19.31
CA ILE A 214 14.40 2.74 -19.01
C ILE A 214 14.11 2.88 -17.51
N VAL A 215 13.24 2.06 -16.96
CA VAL A 215 12.82 2.20 -15.55
C VAL A 215 14.00 1.90 -14.61
N ASN A 216 14.68 0.78 -14.82
CA ASN A 216 15.82 0.41 -13.97
C ASN A 216 16.98 1.39 -14.11
N SER A 217 17.28 1.85 -15.35
CA SER A 217 18.33 2.88 -15.56
C SER A 217 17.99 4.21 -14.93
N PHE A 218 16.71 4.59 -14.91
CA PHE A 218 16.24 5.80 -14.23
C PHE A 218 16.36 5.68 -12.71
N VAL A 219 15.95 4.55 -12.15
CA VAL A 219 16.07 4.26 -10.69
C VAL A 219 17.54 4.24 -10.27
N ASP A 220 18.39 3.56 -11.04
CA ASP A 220 19.84 3.54 -10.80
C ASP A 220 20.47 4.94 -10.93
N GLY A 221 19.97 5.73 -11.87
CA GLY A 221 20.36 7.13 -12.03
C GLY A 221 20.07 7.95 -10.79
N ILE A 222 18.84 7.86 -10.27
CA ILE A 222 18.43 8.55 -9.02
C ILE A 222 19.28 8.09 -7.83
N ALA A 223 19.51 6.78 -7.71
CA ALA A 223 20.32 6.23 -6.64
C ALA A 223 21.77 6.76 -6.68
N LYS A 224 22.41 6.78 -7.86
CA LYS A 224 23.75 7.36 -8.05
C LYS A 224 23.76 8.86 -7.76
N TRP A 225 22.74 9.58 -8.23
CA TRP A 225 22.63 11.01 -7.97
C TRP A 225 22.50 11.34 -6.48
N SER A 226 21.70 10.55 -5.74
CA SER A 226 21.57 10.73 -4.28
C SER A 226 22.88 10.51 -3.54
N VAL A 227 23.70 9.54 -3.96
CA VAL A 227 25.05 9.32 -3.42
C VAL A 227 25.99 10.51 -3.71
N VAL A 228 25.96 11.04 -4.93
CA VAL A 228 26.75 12.22 -5.28
C VAL A 228 26.32 13.42 -4.43
N MET A 229 25.01 13.65 -4.28
CA MET A 229 24.50 14.74 -3.43
C MET A 229 24.92 14.58 -1.96
N ALA A 230 24.89 13.36 -1.43
CA ALA A 230 25.37 13.10 -0.07
C ALA A 230 26.86 13.45 0.09
N HIS A 231 27.71 13.18 -0.91
CA HIS A 231 29.11 13.55 -0.90
C HIS A 231 29.30 15.08 -0.99
N VAL A 232 28.53 15.76 -1.82
CA VAL A 232 28.57 17.24 -1.94
C VAL A 232 28.15 17.89 -0.62
N LEU A 233 27.07 17.42 -0.01
CA LEU A 233 26.60 17.90 1.30
C LEU A 233 27.66 17.67 2.40
N SER A 234 28.25 16.49 2.44
CA SER A 234 29.31 16.16 3.40
C SER A 234 30.58 17.01 3.17
N TRP A 235 30.91 17.33 1.91
CA TRP A 235 32.01 18.22 1.61
C TRP A 235 31.70 19.66 2.07
N GLY A 236 30.48 20.15 1.81
CA GLY A 236 30.01 21.47 2.24
C GLY A 236 30.05 21.60 3.77
N ASP A 237 29.56 20.58 4.47
CA ASP A 237 29.57 20.56 5.94
C ASP A 237 31.01 20.66 6.49
N ARG A 238 31.94 19.84 5.99
CA ARG A 238 33.33 19.85 6.44
C ARG A 238 34.10 21.12 6.09
N ASN A 239 33.90 21.69 4.90
CA ASN A 239 34.69 22.81 4.42
C ASN A 239 34.07 24.18 4.71
N ILE A 240 32.76 24.29 4.64
CA ILE A 240 32.06 25.58 4.84
C ILE A 240 31.66 25.72 6.31
N VAL A 241 30.93 24.77 6.85
CA VAL A 241 30.41 24.88 8.24
C VAL A 241 31.54 24.73 9.24
N ASP A 242 32.27 23.62 9.21
CA ASP A 242 33.42 23.39 10.11
C ASP A 242 34.54 24.37 9.85
N GLY A 243 34.77 24.77 8.59
CA GLY A 243 35.70 25.82 8.20
C GLY A 243 35.37 27.15 8.84
N GLY A 244 34.09 27.55 8.77
CA GLY A 244 33.59 28.79 9.39
C GLY A 244 33.73 28.78 10.91
N VAL A 245 33.40 27.65 11.54
CA VAL A 245 33.58 27.47 13.00
C VAL A 245 35.06 27.59 13.38
N LYS A 246 35.95 26.92 12.64
CA LYS A 246 37.42 27.02 12.90
C LYS A 246 37.95 28.45 12.73
N LEU A 247 37.47 29.17 11.73
CA LEU A 247 37.84 30.56 11.46
C LEU A 247 37.36 31.48 12.60
N THR A 248 36.13 31.33 13.09
CA THR A 248 35.62 32.08 14.24
C THR A 248 36.42 31.76 15.52
N VAL A 249 36.71 30.50 15.77
CA VAL A 249 37.51 30.10 16.92
C VAL A 249 38.95 30.68 16.80
N PHE A 250 39.53 30.64 15.60
CA PHE A 250 40.89 31.21 15.37
C PHE A 250 40.88 32.74 15.58
N THR A 251 39.92 33.47 15.05
CA THR A 251 39.83 34.93 15.23
C THR A 251 39.65 35.30 16.70
N ILE A 252 38.76 34.61 17.44
CA ILE A 252 38.56 34.84 18.89
C ILE A 252 39.81 34.51 19.66
N LYS A 253 40.51 33.43 19.33
CA LYS A 253 41.76 33.02 19.99
C LYS A 253 42.88 34.02 19.71
N SER A 254 43.01 34.49 18.45
CA SER A 254 44.02 35.50 18.05
C SER A 254 43.76 36.85 18.75
N ALA A 255 42.49 37.29 18.78
CA ALA A 255 42.11 38.49 19.53
C ALA A 255 42.38 38.35 21.01
N GLY A 256 42.04 37.18 21.59
CA GLY A 256 42.36 36.90 23.02
C GLY A 256 43.86 36.89 23.31
N GLN A 257 44.71 36.41 22.40
CA GLN A 257 46.14 36.46 22.53
C GLN A 257 46.69 37.91 22.45
N GLY A 258 46.12 38.75 21.57
CA GLY A 258 46.43 40.17 21.48
C GLY A 258 46.11 40.90 22.81
N VAL A 259 44.93 40.64 23.37
CA VAL A 259 44.54 41.24 24.66
C VAL A 259 45.41 40.71 25.83
N ARG A 260 45.83 39.43 25.81
CA ARG A 260 46.79 38.91 26.78
C ARG A 260 48.13 39.62 26.77
N GLY A 261 48.59 40.07 25.61
CA GLY A 261 49.80 40.85 25.49
C GLY A 261 49.78 42.19 26.26
N LEU A 262 48.56 42.72 26.47
CA LEU A 262 48.35 43.95 27.29
C LEU A 262 48.37 43.69 28.82
N GLN A 263 48.24 42.42 29.21
CA GLN A 263 48.23 41.99 30.61
C GLN A 263 49.60 41.51 31.06
N ASN A 264 50.63 42.37 31.04
CA ASN A 264 52.01 42.03 31.40
C ASN A 264 52.29 42.25 32.89
N GLY A 265 51.28 42.35 33.74
CA GLY A 265 51.43 42.48 35.20
C GLY A 265 52.06 43.81 35.66
N LYS A 266 52.38 44.72 34.75
CA LYS A 266 52.88 46.06 35.08
C LYS A 266 51.73 47.04 35.23
N ILE A 267 51.54 47.60 36.39
CA ILE A 267 50.48 48.57 36.71
C ILE A 267 50.42 49.74 35.70
N GLN A 268 51.56 50.17 35.22
CA GLN A 268 51.69 51.24 34.20
C GLN A 268 50.96 50.92 32.89
N SER A 269 50.95 49.66 32.45
CA SER A 269 50.25 49.24 31.22
C SER A 269 48.72 49.32 31.37
N TYR A 270 48.20 49.05 32.56
CA TYR A 270 46.77 49.15 32.83
C TYR A 270 46.31 50.59 32.84
N TYR A 271 47.08 51.49 33.47
CA TYR A 271 46.81 52.94 33.44
C TYR A 271 46.82 53.51 32.04
N LEU A 272 47.75 53.07 31.18
CA LEU A 272 47.82 53.53 29.80
C LEU A 272 46.63 53.08 28.96
N VAL A 273 46.18 51.83 29.13
CA VAL A 273 45.01 51.29 28.42
C VAL A 273 43.73 51.94 28.87
N THR A 274 43.55 52.18 30.22
CA THR A 274 42.39 52.88 30.73
C THR A 274 42.34 54.36 30.29
N ALA A 275 43.47 55.04 30.31
CA ALA A 275 43.56 56.43 29.82
C ALA A 275 43.22 56.55 28.34
N LEU A 276 43.72 55.60 27.52
CA LEU A 276 43.46 55.57 26.10
C LEU A 276 42.00 55.22 25.82
N GLY A 277 41.34 54.33 26.60
CA GLY A 277 39.94 54.01 26.53
C GLY A 277 39.06 55.23 26.87
N ILE A 278 39.40 55.96 27.90
CA ILE A 278 38.68 57.21 28.29
C ILE A 278 38.78 58.24 27.16
N VAL A 279 39.98 58.44 26.61
CA VAL A 279 40.20 59.40 25.50
C VAL A 279 39.35 59.02 24.28
N LEU A 280 39.34 57.74 23.90
CA LEU A 280 38.50 57.23 22.79
C LEU A 280 36.99 57.44 23.07
N LEU A 281 36.56 57.18 24.29
CA LEU A 281 35.18 57.37 24.70
C LEU A 281 34.74 58.83 24.66
N VAL A 282 35.60 59.75 25.10
CA VAL A 282 35.36 61.20 24.98
C VAL A 282 35.33 61.67 23.52
N LEU A 283 36.26 61.19 22.67
CA LEU A 283 36.26 61.48 21.28
C LEU A 283 35.00 60.94 20.57
N TRP A 284 34.57 59.77 20.95
CA TRP A 284 33.31 59.19 20.39
C TRP A 284 32.08 59.99 20.81
N LEU A 285 32.03 60.47 22.06
CA LEU A 285 30.97 61.34 22.53
C LEU A 285 30.97 62.76 21.92
N MET A 286 32.13 63.24 21.48
CA MET A 286 32.28 64.52 20.76
C MET A 286 31.84 64.44 19.27
N ILE A 287 31.80 63.25 18.70
CA ILE A 287 31.41 63.03 17.30
C ILE A 287 29.90 62.71 17.16
N LEU A 288 29.27 62.28 18.26
CA LEU A 288 27.84 61.99 18.39
C LEU A 288 27.06 63.24 18.79
#